data_3b54d3ad24b955a25afe7c79cff5df3f
#
_entry.id   3b54d3ad24b955a25afe7c79cff5df3f
#
_cell.length_a   1.000
_cell.length_b   1.000
_cell.length_c   1.000
_cell.angle_alpha   90.00
_cell.angle_beta   90.00
_cell.angle_gamma   90.00
#
_symmetry.space_group_name_H-M   'P 1'
#
loop_
_entity.id
_entity.type
_entity.pdbx_description
1 polymer ?
#
loop_
_entity_poly.entity_id
_entity_poly.type
_entity_poly.pdbx_seq_one_letter_code
_entity_poly.pdbx_strand_id
1 'polypeptide(L)'
;YKSLEDLIKLGFDRVLTSGQEATVPEGADLLEELVQIAGDRIIVMPGCGITERNFPKLRDKIKAKEYHIYLPYETMSKMKFHPGHIYMGGLLRQSEFTITHTSSSRVSDVMGTL
;
A
#
# COMPACT_ATOMS: atom_id res chain seq x y z
N TYR A 1 -1.89 -1.94 -19.50
CA TYR A 1 -0.60 -1.67 -20.18
C TYR A 1 -0.59 -0.33 -20.90
N LYS A 2 -1.69 0.05 -21.55
CA LYS A 2 -1.78 1.34 -22.24
C LYS A 2 -1.59 2.51 -21.27
N SER A 3 -2.20 2.46 -20.09
CA SER A 3 -2.05 3.52 -19.07
C SER A 3 -0.60 3.66 -18.61
N LEU A 4 0.13 2.55 -18.48
CA LEU A 4 1.54 2.58 -18.12
C LEU A 4 2.37 3.29 -19.21
N GLU A 5 2.16 2.96 -20.48
CA GLU A 5 2.84 3.62 -21.58
C GLU A 5 2.51 5.11 -21.67
N ASP A 6 1.25 5.48 -21.41
CA ASP A 6 0.83 6.88 -21.38
C ASP A 6 1.54 7.65 -20.27
N LEU A 7 1.68 7.06 -19.07
CA LEU A 7 2.42 7.68 -17.96
C LEU A 7 3.90 7.85 -18.28
N ILE A 8 4.51 6.88 -18.94
CA ILE A 8 5.91 6.96 -19.38
C ILE A 8 6.09 8.11 -20.38
N LYS A 9 5.20 8.21 -21.38
CA LYS A 9 5.24 9.28 -22.38
C LYS A 9 5.06 10.67 -21.78
N LEU A 10 4.25 10.77 -20.71
CA LEU A 10 4.00 12.04 -20.02
C LEU A 10 5.14 12.43 -19.05
N GLY A 11 6.13 11.57 -18.85
CA GLY A 11 7.31 11.86 -18.05
C GLY A 11 7.14 11.68 -16.55
N PHE A 12 6.19 10.88 -16.10
CA PHE A 12 6.05 10.54 -14.68
C PHE A 12 7.22 9.68 -14.22
N ASP A 13 7.70 9.94 -13.01
CA ASP A 13 8.82 9.19 -12.42
C ASP A 13 8.38 7.86 -11.83
N ARG A 14 7.19 7.81 -11.23
CA ARG A 14 6.66 6.61 -10.58
C ARG A 14 5.15 6.54 -10.63
N VAL A 15 4.63 5.31 -10.50
CA VAL A 15 3.19 5.04 -10.40
C VAL A 15 2.92 4.12 -9.22
N LEU A 16 2.02 4.54 -8.34
CA LEU A 16 1.53 3.73 -7.22
C LEU A 16 0.33 2.91 -7.69
N THR A 17 0.38 1.61 -7.51
CA THR A 17 -0.70 0.72 -7.98
C THR A 17 -0.81 -0.54 -7.12
N SER A 18 -2.02 -1.06 -7.02
CA SER A 18 -2.30 -2.36 -6.38
C SER A 18 -2.45 -3.50 -7.40
N GLY A 19 -2.17 -3.25 -8.69
CA GLY A 19 -2.29 -4.25 -9.75
C GLY A 19 -3.72 -4.45 -10.22
N GLN A 20 -4.54 -3.41 -10.18
CA GLN A 20 -5.97 -3.42 -10.55
C GLN A 20 -6.84 -4.31 -9.67
N GLU A 21 -6.33 -4.71 -8.52
CA GLU A 21 -7.06 -5.43 -7.48
C GLU A 21 -7.16 -4.58 -6.20
N ALA A 22 -7.93 -5.04 -5.22
CA ALA A 22 -8.05 -4.33 -3.97
C ALA A 22 -6.74 -4.29 -3.18
N THR A 23 -5.92 -5.32 -3.31
CA THR A 23 -4.64 -5.44 -2.60
C THR A 23 -3.52 -5.96 -3.51
N VAL A 24 -2.27 -5.69 -3.13
CA VAL A 24 -1.08 -6.17 -3.85
C VAL A 24 -0.99 -7.70 -3.93
N PRO A 25 -1.27 -8.47 -2.86
CA PRO A 25 -1.26 -9.93 -2.98
C PRO A 25 -2.18 -10.47 -4.09
N GLU A 26 -3.34 -9.86 -4.27
CA GLU A 26 -4.28 -10.25 -5.32
C GLU A 26 -3.79 -9.83 -6.72
N GLY A 27 -3.17 -8.66 -6.82
CA GLY A 27 -2.68 -8.11 -8.07
C GLY A 27 -1.22 -8.43 -8.39
N ALA A 28 -0.59 -9.34 -7.66
CA ALA A 28 0.85 -9.59 -7.74
C ALA A 28 1.32 -10.05 -9.12
N ASP A 29 0.53 -10.87 -9.83
CA ASP A 29 0.88 -11.34 -11.16
C ASP A 29 0.96 -10.18 -12.16
N LEU A 30 -0.04 -9.30 -12.16
CA LEU A 30 -0.03 -8.12 -13.03
C LEU A 30 1.10 -7.16 -12.64
N LEU A 31 1.37 -6.99 -11.35
CA LEU A 31 2.45 -6.12 -10.87
C LEU A 31 3.82 -6.63 -11.33
N GLU A 32 4.05 -7.93 -11.28
CA GLU A 32 5.27 -8.54 -11.80
C GLU A 32 5.46 -8.20 -13.28
N GLU A 33 4.42 -8.36 -14.09
CA GLU A 33 4.46 -8.02 -15.52
C GLU A 33 4.70 -6.53 -15.74
N LEU A 34 4.02 -5.66 -14.99
CA LEU A 34 4.19 -4.21 -15.12
C LEU A 34 5.62 -3.77 -14.78
N VAL A 35 6.22 -4.36 -13.76
CA VAL A 35 7.63 -4.08 -13.39
C VAL A 35 8.58 -4.48 -14.51
N GLN A 36 8.36 -5.63 -15.12
CA GLN A 36 9.18 -6.11 -16.23
C GLN A 36 9.03 -5.21 -17.48
N ILE A 37 7.80 -4.84 -17.83
CA ILE A 37 7.53 -3.96 -18.97
C ILE A 37 8.10 -2.56 -18.74
N ALA A 38 7.96 -2.02 -17.54
CA ALA A 38 8.44 -0.68 -17.22
C ALA A 38 9.97 -0.58 -17.30
N GLY A 39 10.68 -1.61 -16.87
CA GLY A 39 12.14 -1.58 -16.81
C GLY A 39 12.63 -0.38 -16.01
N ASP A 40 13.49 0.45 -16.63
CA ASP A 40 14.03 1.66 -16.02
C ASP A 40 13.28 2.94 -16.46
N ARG A 41 12.22 2.82 -17.25
CA ARG A 41 11.50 3.97 -17.80
C ARG A 41 10.59 4.67 -16.79
N ILE A 42 10.04 3.91 -15.86
CA ILE A 42 9.20 4.41 -14.78
C ILE A 42 9.28 3.44 -13.60
N ILE A 43 9.18 3.94 -12.38
CA ILE A 43 9.14 3.10 -11.19
C ILE A 43 7.70 2.67 -10.93
N VAL A 44 7.44 1.36 -10.97
CA VAL A 44 6.18 0.78 -10.53
C VAL A 44 6.30 0.51 -9.03
N MET A 45 5.48 1.20 -8.23
CA MET A 45 5.50 1.11 -6.77
C MET A 45 4.24 0.40 -6.29
N PRO A 46 4.31 -0.90 -5.94
CA PRO A 46 3.17 -1.60 -5.37
C PRO A 46 2.75 -1.00 -4.02
N GLY A 47 1.45 -0.86 -3.83
CA GLY A 47 0.89 -0.36 -2.57
C GLY A 47 -0.51 -0.86 -2.31
N CYS A 48 -0.86 -1.01 -1.06
CA CYS A 48 -2.08 -1.52 -0.48
C CYS A 48 -2.01 -3.02 -0.13
N GLY A 49 -2.19 -3.32 1.14
CA GLY A 49 -2.23 -4.69 1.64
C GLY A 49 -0.88 -5.36 1.84
N ILE A 50 0.22 -4.62 1.75
CA ILE A 50 1.55 -5.15 2.08
C ILE A 50 1.76 -5.05 3.59
N THR A 51 2.16 -6.16 4.20
CA THR A 51 2.45 -6.26 5.63
C THR A 51 3.84 -6.82 5.86
N GLU A 52 4.32 -6.77 7.11
CA GLU A 52 5.59 -7.39 7.51
C GLU A 52 5.60 -8.90 7.25
N ARG A 53 4.43 -9.54 7.19
CA ARG A 53 4.29 -10.99 6.96
C ARG A 53 4.40 -11.37 5.50
N ASN A 54 3.78 -10.61 4.60
CA ASN A 54 3.73 -10.95 3.17
C ASN A 54 4.80 -10.24 2.34
N PHE A 55 5.46 -9.22 2.87
CA PHE A 55 6.43 -8.41 2.14
C PHE A 55 7.60 -9.23 1.54
N PRO A 56 8.28 -10.13 2.29
CA PRO A 56 9.38 -10.91 1.71
C PRO A 56 8.97 -11.69 0.47
N LYS A 57 7.81 -12.33 0.52
CA LYS A 57 7.27 -13.13 -0.58
C LYS A 57 6.90 -12.28 -1.78
N LEU A 58 6.24 -11.15 -1.53
CA LEU A 58 5.86 -10.20 -2.57
C LEU A 58 7.08 -9.55 -3.22
N ARG A 59 8.07 -9.17 -2.43
CA ARG A 59 9.32 -8.61 -2.93
C ARG A 59 10.02 -9.57 -3.89
N ASP A 60 10.11 -10.85 -3.51
CA ASP A 60 10.78 -11.87 -4.32
C ASP A 60 10.03 -12.17 -5.62
N LYS A 61 8.70 -12.04 -5.60
CA LYS A 61 7.85 -12.24 -6.78
C LYS A 61 7.83 -11.03 -7.70
N ILE A 62 7.50 -9.86 -7.18
CA ILE A 62 7.26 -8.65 -7.98
C ILE A 62 8.57 -7.98 -8.40
N LYS A 63 9.57 -7.94 -7.53
CA LYS A 63 10.90 -7.35 -7.77
C LYS A 63 10.85 -5.88 -8.14
N ALA A 64 9.93 -5.13 -7.56
CA ALA A 64 9.86 -3.68 -7.73
C ALA A 64 11.00 -2.98 -6.98
N LYS A 65 11.34 -1.78 -7.42
CA LYS A 65 12.39 -0.96 -6.77
C LYS A 65 11.91 -0.26 -5.53
N GLU A 66 10.62 0.11 -5.48
CA GLU A 66 10.00 0.82 -4.37
C GLU A 66 8.68 0.17 -4.00
N TYR A 67 8.32 0.21 -2.72
CA TYR A 67 7.06 -0.31 -2.18
C TYR A 67 6.45 0.72 -1.24
N HIS A 68 5.11 0.86 -1.31
CA HIS A 68 4.35 1.67 -0.36
C HIS A 68 3.69 0.75 0.66
N ILE A 69 4.05 0.90 1.95
CA ILE A 69 3.63 0.01 3.01
C ILE A 69 2.96 0.81 4.12
N TYR A 70 1.81 0.32 4.57
CA TYR A 70 1.03 0.91 5.65
C TYR A 70 1.02 -0.05 6.84
N LEU A 71 1.65 0.36 7.93
CA LEU A 71 1.88 -0.47 9.12
C LEU A 71 1.34 0.26 10.37
N PRO A 72 0.00 0.28 10.53
CA PRO A 72 -0.62 1.06 11.60
C PRO A 72 -0.67 0.32 12.93
N TYR A 73 -0.78 1.09 14.01
CA TYR A 73 -1.39 0.67 15.26
C TYR A 73 -2.43 1.72 15.67
N GLU A 74 -3.37 1.32 16.50
CA GLU A 74 -4.47 2.18 16.92
C GLU A 74 -4.39 2.49 18.39
N THR A 75 -4.74 3.74 18.75
CA THR A 75 -4.93 4.15 20.14
C THR A 75 -6.31 4.78 20.27
N MET A 76 -6.90 4.69 21.46
CA MET A 76 -8.17 5.34 21.73
C MET A 76 -8.01 6.85 21.77
N SER A 77 -8.97 7.56 21.19
CA SER A 77 -9.06 9.01 21.29
C SER A 77 -9.25 9.42 22.77
N LYS A 78 -8.65 10.53 23.13
CA LYS A 78 -8.84 11.14 24.46
C LYS A 78 -10.14 11.92 24.60
N MET A 79 -10.96 11.96 23.57
CA MET A 79 -12.27 12.60 23.61
C MET A 79 -13.17 11.94 24.64
N LYS A 80 -13.88 12.77 25.43
CA LYS A 80 -14.81 12.30 26.46
C LYS A 80 -16.20 12.01 25.90
N PHE A 81 -16.62 12.73 24.88
CA PHE A 81 -17.92 12.55 24.22
C PHE A 81 -17.77 11.60 23.03
N HIS A 82 -18.51 10.50 23.05
CA HIS A 82 -18.44 9.43 22.04
C HIS A 82 -19.83 9.10 21.51
N PRO A 83 -20.37 9.89 20.54
CA PRO A 83 -21.67 9.58 19.91
C PRO A 83 -21.51 8.37 18.98
N GLY A 84 -21.91 7.19 19.47
CA GLY A 84 -21.69 5.91 18.80
C GLY A 84 -22.49 5.67 17.51
N HIS A 85 -23.42 6.59 17.17
CA HIS A 85 -24.25 6.48 15.98
C HIS A 85 -23.83 7.39 14.83
N ILE A 86 -22.76 8.16 15.00
CA ILE A 86 -22.27 9.11 13.99
C ILE A 86 -20.98 8.58 13.36
N TYR A 87 -20.98 8.47 12.03
CA TYR A 87 -19.85 8.00 11.24
C TYR A 87 -19.62 8.93 10.06
N MET A 88 -18.39 9.42 9.89
CA MET A 88 -18.02 10.28 8.74
C MET A 88 -17.62 9.45 7.51
N GLY A 89 -17.24 8.19 7.71
CA GLY A 89 -16.78 7.29 6.65
C GLY A 89 -17.89 6.62 5.83
N GLY A 90 -19.13 7.03 5.95
CA GLY A 90 -20.25 6.47 5.18
C GLY A 90 -20.48 4.99 5.44
N LEU A 91 -20.47 4.16 4.39
CA LEU A 91 -20.79 2.74 4.48
C LEU A 91 -19.77 1.93 5.29
N LEU A 92 -18.55 2.38 5.43
CA LEU A 92 -17.49 1.64 6.14
C LEU A 92 -17.69 1.65 7.65
N ARG A 93 -18.34 2.65 8.20
CA ARG A 93 -18.64 2.78 9.64
C ARG A 93 -17.48 2.46 10.55
N GLN A 94 -16.28 2.92 10.21
CA GLN A 94 -15.09 2.75 11.04
C GLN A 94 -15.17 3.64 12.27
N SER A 95 -14.53 3.22 13.36
CA SER A 95 -14.52 3.99 14.59
C SER A 95 -13.88 5.37 14.37
N GLU A 96 -14.61 6.41 14.78
CA GLU A 96 -14.11 7.79 14.78
C GLU A 96 -13.34 8.13 16.07
N PHE A 97 -13.25 7.20 17.02
CA PHE A 97 -12.67 7.41 18.34
C PHE A 97 -11.34 6.70 18.55
N THR A 98 -10.81 6.07 17.51
CA THR A 98 -9.47 5.52 17.48
C THR A 98 -8.56 6.41 16.63
N ILE A 99 -7.31 6.55 17.08
CA ILE A 99 -6.28 7.28 16.35
C ILE A 99 -5.30 6.26 15.78
N THR A 100 -5.04 6.34 14.48
CA THR A 100 -4.13 5.44 13.79
C THR A 100 -2.74 6.07 13.72
N HIS A 101 -1.73 5.31 14.12
CA HIS A 101 -0.32 5.71 14.08
C HIS A 101 0.49 4.70 13.29
N THR A 102 1.63 5.12 12.77
CA THR A 102 2.60 4.19 12.19
C THR A 102 3.33 3.43 13.30
N SER A 103 3.33 2.11 13.20
CA SER A 103 4.00 1.24 14.18
C SER A 103 5.49 1.13 13.89
N SER A 104 6.32 1.63 14.79
CA SER A 104 7.78 1.55 14.65
C SER A 104 8.29 0.10 14.70
N SER A 105 7.68 -0.76 15.51
CA SER A 105 8.07 -2.18 15.59
C SER A 105 7.77 -2.92 14.28
N ARG A 106 6.60 -2.68 13.69
CA ARG A 106 6.24 -3.28 12.39
C ARG A 106 7.12 -2.77 11.26
N VAL A 107 7.49 -1.49 11.27
CA VAL A 107 8.46 -0.93 10.31
C VAL A 107 9.81 -1.60 10.46
N SER A 108 10.30 -1.80 11.70
CA SER A 108 11.53 -2.54 11.96
C SER A 108 11.48 -3.95 11.41
N ASP A 109 10.36 -4.64 11.58
CA ASP A 109 10.20 -6.01 11.06
C ASP A 109 10.31 -6.05 9.54
N VAL A 110 9.73 -5.09 8.84
CA VAL A 110 9.87 -4.97 7.37
C VAL A 110 11.31 -4.66 6.98
N MET A 111 11.95 -3.69 7.64
CA MET A 111 13.32 -3.30 7.34
C MET A 111 14.31 -4.44 7.56
N GLY A 112 14.06 -5.30 8.54
CA GLY A 112 14.87 -6.48 8.81
C GLY A 112 14.83 -7.55 7.71
N THR A 113 13.89 -7.46 6.76
CA THR A 113 13.78 -8.39 5.63
C THR A 113 14.50 -7.92 4.37
N LEU A 114 15.03 -6.73 4.37
CA LEU A 114 15.72 -6.15 3.20
C LEU A 114 17.11 -6.73 2.96
#